data_251aedcb827d4f46e2742bad5f05e6a6
#
_entry.id   251aedcb827d4f46e2742bad5f05e6a6
#
_cell.length_a   1.000
_cell.length_b   1.000
_cell.length_c   1.000
_cell.angle_alpha   90.00
_cell.angle_beta   90.00
_cell.angle_gamma   90.00
#
_symmetry.space_group_name_H-M   'P 1'
#
loop_
_entity.id
_entity.type
_entity.pdbx_description
1 polymer ?
#
loop_
_entity_poly.entity_id
_entity_poly.type
_entity_poly.pdbx_seq_one_letter_code
_entity_poly.pdbx_strand_id
1 'polypeptide(L)'
;MAPELQAVGLEELQGFQQLYTQQWPKYCAEFYCLDNFIGFLKFDPHIRNVKAYTLSDDQRAKDAALFVIVDRYQLFMGCLGDSMELLKQALNLVDWSNGLKCSSVPARYITTLQNVVQERNLKVAFNDVTNLYYMPQKEASALQIEVADGFQLANLSEKDADLINDEWPNHHVGSLYYIQRQIRLCANVGLYRTNSQELVAWCIRLQGGFLGALQVKSSHKRRGFGSLVTKAMSKRIAALGQDVMALVNPENKPSYAMFDALGFKVIDQCYWLRTEPVTGEFIWPDGQ
;
A
#
# COMPACT_ATOMS: atom_id res chain seq x y z
N MET A 1 -29.60 16.12 7.85
CA MET A 1 -28.39 16.65 8.52
C MET A 1 -27.33 16.90 7.43
N ALA A 2 -26.37 17.80 7.65
CA ALA A 2 -25.24 17.90 6.74
C ALA A 2 -24.43 16.60 6.81
N PRO A 3 -23.84 16.12 5.70
CA PRO A 3 -23.01 14.92 5.73
C PRO A 3 -21.77 15.16 6.60
N GLU A 4 -21.40 14.16 7.39
CA GLU A 4 -20.21 14.16 8.25
C GLU A 4 -19.45 12.86 8.05
N LEU A 5 -18.14 12.85 8.39
CA LEU A 5 -17.36 11.63 8.46
C LEU A 5 -17.57 10.96 9.82
N GLN A 6 -18.00 9.71 9.78
CA GLN A 6 -18.13 8.84 10.94
C GLN A 6 -16.97 7.84 10.98
N ALA A 7 -16.37 7.67 12.15
CA ALA A 7 -15.36 6.62 12.34
C ALA A 7 -15.96 5.23 12.15
N VAL A 8 -15.24 4.37 11.44
CA VAL A 8 -15.64 2.99 11.14
C VAL A 8 -14.89 2.04 12.06
N GLY A 9 -15.62 1.19 12.75
CA GLY A 9 -15.06 0.15 13.61
C GLY A 9 -14.57 -1.08 12.83
N LEU A 10 -13.86 -1.96 13.56
CA LEU A 10 -13.25 -3.16 12.97
C LEU A 10 -14.26 -4.08 12.28
N GLU A 11 -15.41 -4.34 12.89
CA GLU A 11 -16.46 -5.21 12.33
C GLU A 11 -17.03 -4.64 11.03
N GLU A 12 -17.28 -3.34 11.00
CA GLU A 12 -17.81 -2.67 9.81
C GLU A 12 -16.78 -2.67 8.67
N LEU A 13 -15.48 -2.44 8.96
CA LEU A 13 -14.41 -2.57 7.97
C LEU A 13 -14.33 -3.99 7.39
N GLN A 14 -14.52 -5.03 8.21
CA GLN A 14 -14.58 -6.40 7.74
C GLN A 14 -15.80 -6.64 6.83
N GLY A 15 -16.94 -6.04 7.15
CA GLY A 15 -18.12 -6.05 6.31
C GLY A 15 -17.85 -5.39 4.95
N PHE A 16 -17.23 -4.22 4.94
CA PHE A 16 -16.82 -3.52 3.71
C PHE A 16 -15.86 -4.34 2.87
N GLN A 17 -14.84 -4.94 3.49
CA GLN A 17 -13.88 -5.80 2.80
C GLN A 17 -14.57 -6.92 2.02
N GLN A 18 -15.57 -7.59 2.62
CA GLN A 18 -16.30 -8.67 1.95
C GLN A 18 -17.07 -8.20 0.72
N LEU A 19 -17.60 -7.00 0.72
CA LEU A 19 -18.29 -6.44 -0.44
C LEU A 19 -17.36 -6.23 -1.63
N TYR A 20 -16.06 -5.97 -1.42
CA TYR A 20 -15.05 -5.84 -2.47
C TYR A 20 -14.63 -7.16 -3.13
N THR A 21 -15.16 -8.31 -2.71
CA THR A 21 -14.96 -9.60 -3.41
C THR A 21 -15.74 -9.69 -4.71
N GLN A 22 -16.68 -8.78 -4.95
CA GLN A 22 -17.47 -8.73 -6.16
C GLN A 22 -16.59 -8.44 -7.40
N GLN A 23 -16.91 -9.10 -8.52
CA GLN A 23 -16.20 -8.90 -9.79
C GLN A 23 -14.66 -9.06 -9.68
N TRP A 24 -14.21 -10.01 -8.88
CA TRP A 24 -12.79 -10.29 -8.69
C TRP A 24 -12.04 -10.49 -10.02
N PRO A 25 -10.84 -9.91 -10.23
CA PRO A 25 -10.01 -9.14 -9.27
C PRO A 25 -10.19 -7.61 -9.37
N LYS A 26 -11.26 -7.08 -9.95
CA LYS A 26 -11.48 -5.65 -10.22
C LYS A 26 -11.23 -4.75 -8.99
N TYR A 27 -11.61 -5.21 -7.82
CA TYR A 27 -11.52 -4.44 -6.56
C TYR A 27 -10.47 -5.02 -5.60
N CYS A 28 -9.49 -5.77 -6.11
CA CYS A 28 -8.47 -6.40 -5.25
C CYS A 28 -7.60 -5.38 -4.49
N ALA A 29 -7.38 -4.19 -5.05
CA ALA A 29 -6.62 -3.14 -4.40
C ALA A 29 -7.32 -2.65 -3.12
N GLU A 30 -8.63 -2.40 -3.19
CA GLU A 30 -9.43 -1.98 -2.05
C GLU A 30 -9.55 -3.10 -1.01
N PHE A 31 -9.79 -4.32 -1.48
CA PHE A 31 -9.89 -5.50 -0.61
C PHE A 31 -8.63 -5.70 0.23
N TYR A 32 -7.45 -5.70 -0.40
CA TYR A 32 -6.19 -5.93 0.31
C TYR A 32 -5.70 -4.69 1.08
N CYS A 33 -6.11 -3.49 0.69
CA CYS A 33 -5.93 -2.31 1.51
C CYS A 33 -6.67 -2.46 2.84
N LEU A 34 -7.96 -2.78 2.79
CA LEU A 34 -8.77 -3.03 3.99
C LEU A 34 -8.21 -4.20 4.80
N ASP A 35 -7.80 -5.30 4.17
CA ASP A 35 -7.21 -6.46 4.83
C ASP A 35 -6.02 -6.08 5.72
N ASN A 36 -5.10 -5.28 5.20
CA ASN A 36 -3.94 -4.81 5.95
C ASN A 36 -4.34 -3.89 7.12
N PHE A 37 -5.23 -2.92 6.89
CA PHE A 37 -5.67 -2.02 7.97
C PHE A 37 -6.48 -2.74 9.04
N ILE A 38 -7.30 -3.72 8.66
CA ILE A 38 -7.96 -4.63 9.61
C ILE A 38 -6.92 -5.40 10.43
N GLY A 39 -5.85 -5.89 9.78
CA GLY A 39 -4.74 -6.53 10.46
C GLY A 39 -4.06 -5.61 11.48
N PHE A 40 -3.79 -4.36 11.12
CA PHE A 40 -3.21 -3.36 12.02
C PHE A 40 -4.10 -3.10 13.25
N LEU A 41 -5.39 -2.88 13.02
CA LEU A 41 -6.36 -2.62 14.10
C LEU A 41 -6.61 -3.83 14.99
N LYS A 42 -6.51 -5.07 14.46
CA LYS A 42 -6.55 -6.30 15.28
C LYS A 42 -5.33 -6.44 16.17
N PHE A 43 -4.15 -6.05 15.66
CA PHE A 43 -2.90 -6.10 16.43
C PHE A 43 -2.84 -5.01 17.49
N ASP A 44 -3.19 -3.78 17.13
CA ASP A 44 -3.21 -2.61 18.01
C ASP A 44 -4.46 -1.76 17.73
N PRO A 45 -5.53 -1.95 18.51
CA PRO A 45 -6.77 -1.16 18.37
C PRO A 45 -6.58 0.34 18.61
N HIS A 46 -5.48 0.74 19.22
CA HIS A 46 -5.12 2.13 19.52
C HIS A 46 -3.95 2.65 18.68
N ILE A 47 -3.67 2.00 17.55
CA ILE A 47 -2.59 2.40 16.64
C ILE A 47 -2.72 3.89 16.29
N ARG A 48 -1.67 4.64 16.54
CA ARG A 48 -1.71 6.09 16.39
C ARG A 48 -1.82 6.52 14.93
N ASN A 49 -2.59 7.58 14.71
CA ASN A 49 -2.75 8.24 13.42
C ASN A 49 -3.27 7.35 12.28
N VAL A 50 -3.91 6.22 12.62
CA VAL A 50 -4.69 5.42 11.68
C VAL A 50 -6.16 5.60 12.03
N LYS A 51 -6.94 6.18 11.10
CA LYS A 51 -8.37 6.41 11.26
C LYS A 51 -9.10 6.03 9.98
N ALA A 52 -10.14 5.23 10.12
CA ALA A 52 -11.02 4.85 9.03
C ALA A 52 -12.38 5.55 9.20
N TYR A 53 -12.93 6.03 8.09
CA TYR A 53 -14.18 6.78 8.06
C TYR A 53 -15.09 6.30 6.92
N THR A 54 -16.40 6.52 7.12
CA THR A 54 -17.45 6.51 6.09
C THR A 54 -18.35 7.74 6.29
N LEU A 55 -19.37 7.92 5.45
CA LEU A 55 -20.37 8.98 5.67
C LEU A 55 -21.35 8.57 6.77
N SER A 56 -21.62 9.49 7.70
CA SER A 56 -22.58 9.28 8.78
C SER A 56 -24.01 9.15 8.25
N ASP A 57 -24.79 8.28 8.88
CA ASP A 57 -26.23 8.10 8.65
C ASP A 57 -26.65 7.92 7.17
N ASP A 58 -25.74 7.47 6.31
CA ASP A 58 -26.02 7.18 4.89
C ASP A 58 -25.87 5.67 4.59
N GLN A 59 -27.01 4.97 4.51
CA GLN A 59 -27.02 3.54 4.21
C GLN A 59 -26.40 3.25 2.82
N ARG A 60 -26.53 4.17 1.85
CA ARG A 60 -25.91 4.03 0.53
C ARG A 60 -24.39 3.99 0.62
N ALA A 61 -23.79 4.74 1.55
CA ALA A 61 -22.34 4.71 1.78
C ALA A 61 -21.88 3.35 2.32
N LYS A 62 -22.69 2.74 3.22
CA LYS A 62 -22.43 1.38 3.73
C LYS A 62 -22.61 0.32 2.64
N ASP A 63 -23.67 0.41 1.85
CA ASP A 63 -23.95 -0.51 0.75
C ASP A 63 -22.88 -0.42 -0.36
N ALA A 64 -22.30 0.79 -0.56
CA ALA A 64 -21.18 1.01 -1.46
C ALA A 64 -19.82 0.70 -0.82
N ALA A 65 -19.77 0.17 0.40
CA ALA A 65 -18.54 -0.06 1.14
C ALA A 65 -17.58 1.15 1.09
N LEU A 66 -18.15 2.36 1.16
CA LEU A 66 -17.37 3.60 1.12
C LEU A 66 -16.45 3.66 2.32
N PHE A 67 -15.16 3.76 2.07
CA PHE A 67 -14.18 4.04 3.11
C PHE A 67 -13.19 5.11 2.70
N VAL A 68 -12.74 5.87 3.68
CA VAL A 68 -11.60 6.77 3.62
C VAL A 68 -10.72 6.48 4.82
N ILE A 69 -9.48 6.08 4.60
CA ILE A 69 -8.52 5.78 5.67
C ILE A 69 -7.40 6.80 5.63
N VAL A 70 -7.17 7.47 6.74
CA VAL A 70 -6.01 8.33 6.96
C VAL A 70 -5.00 7.54 7.79
N ASP A 71 -3.82 7.32 7.23
CA ASP A 71 -2.67 6.74 7.93
C ASP A 71 -1.55 7.78 7.94
N ARG A 72 -1.42 8.48 9.06
CA ARG A 72 -0.51 9.61 9.23
C ARG A 72 -0.84 10.72 8.22
N TYR A 73 -0.06 10.89 7.17
CA TYR A 73 -0.27 11.84 6.08
C TYR A 73 -0.75 11.17 4.78
N GLN A 74 -0.98 9.87 4.80
CA GLN A 74 -1.44 9.12 3.63
C GLN A 74 -2.95 8.90 3.68
N LEU A 75 -3.59 9.03 2.53
CA LEU A 75 -5.00 8.85 2.32
C LEU A 75 -5.25 7.66 1.40
N PHE A 76 -6.05 6.72 1.86
CA PHE A 76 -6.55 5.57 1.09
C PHE A 76 -8.06 5.67 0.98
N MET A 77 -8.62 5.16 -0.11
CA MET A 77 -10.05 5.30 -0.37
C MET A 77 -10.60 4.14 -1.19
N GLY A 78 -11.89 3.90 -1.05
CA GLY A 78 -12.63 2.97 -1.89
C GLY A 78 -14.13 3.24 -1.83
N CYS A 79 -14.81 2.91 -2.92
CA CYS A 79 -16.27 3.01 -3.06
C CYS A 79 -16.73 2.09 -4.19
N LEU A 80 -17.67 1.21 -3.91
CA LEU A 80 -18.29 0.35 -4.92
C LEU A 80 -19.32 1.12 -5.75
N GLY A 81 -19.58 0.62 -6.95
CA GLY A 81 -20.58 1.17 -7.87
C GLY A 81 -19.98 2.16 -8.89
N ASP A 82 -20.84 2.64 -9.77
CA ASP A 82 -20.43 3.51 -10.88
C ASP A 82 -20.54 5.02 -10.51
N SER A 83 -21.37 5.35 -9.53
CA SER A 83 -21.50 6.72 -9.04
C SER A 83 -20.44 7.02 -7.98
N MET A 84 -19.59 8.00 -8.27
CA MET A 84 -18.55 8.45 -7.35
C MET A 84 -19.01 9.61 -6.46
N GLU A 85 -20.29 9.92 -6.41
CA GLU A 85 -20.81 11.06 -5.64
C GLU A 85 -20.58 10.92 -4.14
N LEU A 86 -20.78 9.70 -3.59
CA LEU A 86 -20.51 9.41 -2.19
C LEU A 86 -19.02 9.57 -1.86
N LEU A 87 -18.14 9.07 -2.74
CA LEU A 87 -16.69 9.26 -2.56
C LEU A 87 -16.32 10.75 -2.61
N LYS A 88 -16.89 11.51 -3.55
CA LYS A 88 -16.68 12.95 -3.65
C LYS A 88 -17.11 13.68 -2.38
N GLN A 89 -18.28 13.33 -1.83
CA GLN A 89 -18.77 13.88 -0.57
C GLN A 89 -17.80 13.58 0.59
N ALA A 90 -17.37 12.32 0.74
CA ALA A 90 -16.43 11.94 1.79
C ALA A 90 -15.10 12.67 1.66
N LEU A 91 -14.53 12.76 0.44
CA LEU A 91 -13.26 13.47 0.20
C LEU A 91 -13.36 14.97 0.48
N ASN A 92 -14.52 15.59 0.29
CA ASN A 92 -14.76 16.97 0.66
C ASN A 92 -14.79 17.23 2.18
N LEU A 93 -15.01 16.20 2.97
CA LEU A 93 -15.03 16.26 4.43
C LEU A 93 -13.68 15.92 5.08
N VAL A 94 -12.73 15.41 4.32
CA VAL A 94 -11.37 15.13 4.80
C VAL A 94 -10.66 16.44 5.14
N ASP A 95 -9.84 16.41 6.20
CA ASP A 95 -8.96 17.53 6.54
C ASP A 95 -7.72 17.54 5.65
N TRP A 96 -7.66 18.50 4.73
CA TRP A 96 -6.56 18.71 3.80
C TRP A 96 -5.55 19.77 4.28
N SER A 97 -5.72 20.32 5.47
CA SER A 97 -4.97 21.49 5.94
C SER A 97 -3.45 21.31 5.91
N ASN A 98 -2.95 20.14 6.33
CA ASN A 98 -1.52 19.81 6.34
C ASN A 98 -1.03 19.20 4.99
N GLY A 99 -1.91 19.11 3.99
CA GLY A 99 -1.61 18.34 2.77
C GLY A 99 -1.64 16.83 3.01
N LEU A 100 -2.07 16.08 2.00
CA LEU A 100 -2.18 14.62 2.07
C LEU A 100 -1.52 13.97 0.85
N LYS A 101 -0.99 12.78 1.06
CA LYS A 101 -0.55 11.88 -0.01
C LYS A 101 -1.65 10.85 -0.25
N CYS A 102 -2.46 11.04 -1.28
CA CYS A 102 -3.40 10.02 -1.76
C CYS A 102 -2.60 8.88 -2.35
N SER A 103 -2.63 7.74 -1.70
CA SER A 103 -1.72 6.61 -1.95
C SER A 103 -2.43 5.50 -2.70
N SER A 104 -1.80 5.00 -3.77
CA SER A 104 -2.29 3.87 -4.58
C SER A 104 -3.76 3.97 -4.98
N VAL A 105 -4.20 5.16 -5.40
CA VAL A 105 -5.59 5.44 -5.81
C VAL A 105 -5.90 4.70 -7.10
N PRO A 106 -6.80 3.71 -7.12
CA PRO A 106 -7.24 3.03 -8.34
C PRO A 106 -7.73 4.00 -9.41
N ALA A 107 -7.47 3.70 -10.69
CA ALA A 107 -7.77 4.59 -11.81
C ALA A 107 -9.23 5.06 -11.83
N ARG A 108 -10.16 4.23 -11.36
CA ARG A 108 -11.60 4.55 -11.28
C ARG A 108 -11.95 5.74 -10.37
N TYR A 109 -11.07 6.10 -9.42
CA TYR A 109 -11.31 7.20 -8.46
C TYR A 109 -10.55 8.48 -8.79
N ILE A 110 -9.59 8.44 -9.72
CA ILE A 110 -8.67 9.58 -9.91
C ILE A 110 -9.39 10.85 -10.37
N THR A 111 -10.36 10.73 -11.27
CA THR A 111 -11.12 11.91 -11.75
C THR A 111 -11.89 12.56 -10.61
N THR A 112 -12.53 11.75 -9.74
CA THR A 112 -13.25 12.27 -8.56
C THR A 112 -12.31 12.99 -7.61
N LEU A 113 -11.14 12.38 -7.32
CA LEU A 113 -10.12 12.99 -6.48
C LEU A 113 -9.62 14.32 -7.07
N GLN A 114 -9.30 14.36 -8.37
CA GLN A 114 -8.84 15.58 -9.05
C GLN A 114 -9.89 16.68 -9.02
N ASN A 115 -11.16 16.33 -9.19
CA ASN A 115 -12.27 17.30 -9.07
C ASN A 115 -12.33 17.92 -7.66
N VAL A 116 -12.21 17.12 -6.60
CA VAL A 116 -12.19 17.62 -5.22
C VAL A 116 -10.97 18.52 -4.98
N VAL A 117 -9.78 18.12 -5.45
CA VAL A 117 -8.55 18.91 -5.34
C VAL A 117 -8.72 20.28 -6.03
N GLN A 118 -9.34 20.31 -7.21
CA GLN A 118 -9.60 21.54 -7.96
C GLN A 118 -10.66 22.41 -7.27
N GLU A 119 -11.81 21.84 -6.87
CA GLU A 119 -12.90 22.56 -6.21
C GLU A 119 -12.46 23.20 -4.89
N ARG A 120 -11.54 22.55 -4.18
CA ARG A 120 -10.97 23.06 -2.93
C ARG A 120 -9.74 23.95 -3.13
N ASN A 121 -9.34 24.22 -4.38
CA ASN A 121 -8.14 24.98 -4.72
C ASN A 121 -6.87 24.47 -4.04
N LEU A 122 -6.72 23.14 -3.90
CA LEU A 122 -5.54 22.53 -3.29
C LEU A 122 -4.39 22.54 -4.31
N LYS A 123 -3.20 22.93 -3.85
CA LYS A 123 -1.99 22.89 -4.67
C LYS A 123 -1.44 21.46 -4.69
N VAL A 124 -1.17 20.96 -5.90
CA VAL A 124 -0.64 19.62 -6.13
C VAL A 124 0.90 19.66 -6.19
N ALA A 125 1.55 18.91 -5.32
CA ALA A 125 3.01 18.76 -5.30
C ALA A 125 3.49 17.75 -6.36
N PHE A 126 2.77 16.63 -6.53
CA PHE A 126 3.00 15.67 -7.60
C PHE A 126 1.74 14.83 -7.87
N ASN A 127 1.69 14.25 -9.07
CA ASN A 127 0.67 13.29 -9.50
C ASN A 127 1.33 12.25 -10.41
N ASP A 128 1.67 11.10 -9.85
CA ASP A 128 2.36 10.01 -10.53
C ASP A 128 1.45 8.82 -10.77
N VAL A 129 1.73 8.03 -11.81
CA VAL A 129 1.00 6.81 -12.14
C VAL A 129 1.89 5.58 -12.00
N THR A 130 1.32 4.49 -11.55
CA THR A 130 1.94 3.17 -11.50
C THR A 130 1.02 2.13 -12.11
N ASN A 131 1.59 1.12 -12.77
CA ASN A 131 0.83 -0.05 -13.22
C ASN A 131 0.60 -0.99 -12.03
N LEU A 132 -0.63 -1.46 -11.89
CA LEU A 132 -1.01 -2.48 -10.92
C LEU A 132 -0.75 -3.87 -11.52
N TYR A 133 0.30 -4.51 -11.03
CA TYR A 133 0.64 -5.89 -11.30
C TYR A 133 -0.08 -6.81 -10.34
N TYR A 134 -0.58 -7.92 -10.86
CA TYR A 134 -1.36 -8.90 -10.12
C TYR A 134 -0.90 -10.32 -10.47
N MET A 135 -0.86 -11.20 -9.49
CA MET A 135 -0.64 -12.64 -9.64
C MET A 135 -1.61 -13.39 -8.72
N PRO A 136 -2.43 -14.32 -9.25
CA PRO A 136 -3.31 -15.14 -8.43
C PRO A 136 -2.53 -15.96 -7.40
N GLN A 137 -3.13 -16.19 -6.24
CA GLN A 137 -2.57 -16.98 -5.13
C GLN A 137 -2.04 -18.35 -5.61
N LYS A 138 -2.78 -19.05 -6.46
CA LYS A 138 -2.38 -20.34 -7.00
C LYS A 138 -1.07 -20.28 -7.80
N GLU A 139 -0.90 -19.27 -8.63
CA GLU A 139 0.31 -19.07 -9.43
C GLU A 139 1.49 -18.67 -8.55
N ALA A 140 1.26 -17.77 -7.58
CA ALA A 140 2.27 -17.36 -6.63
C ALA A 140 2.78 -18.54 -5.76
N SER A 141 1.90 -19.44 -5.35
CA SER A 141 2.24 -20.67 -4.61
C SER A 141 3.14 -21.60 -5.41
N ALA A 142 2.99 -21.64 -6.74
CA ALA A 142 3.73 -22.51 -7.64
C ALA A 142 5.14 -22.00 -7.99
N LEU A 143 5.47 -20.75 -7.64
CA LEU A 143 6.79 -20.18 -7.94
C LEU A 143 7.93 -21.01 -7.34
N GLN A 144 8.95 -21.29 -8.14
CA GLN A 144 10.14 -22.03 -7.69
C GLN A 144 11.16 -21.05 -7.10
N ILE A 145 11.71 -21.42 -5.95
CA ILE A 145 12.72 -20.65 -5.24
C ILE A 145 14.00 -21.48 -5.16
N GLU A 146 15.07 -20.95 -5.73
CA GLU A 146 16.41 -21.52 -5.61
C GLU A 146 17.30 -20.45 -4.99
N VAL A 147 17.85 -20.76 -3.84
CA VAL A 147 18.76 -19.87 -3.12
C VAL A 147 20.18 -20.32 -3.39
N ALA A 148 21.00 -19.42 -3.93
CA ALA A 148 22.41 -19.71 -4.19
C ALA A 148 23.17 -20.01 -2.88
N ASP A 149 24.22 -20.83 -2.97
CA ASP A 149 25.13 -21.12 -1.86
C ASP A 149 25.68 -19.84 -1.24
N GLY A 150 25.79 -19.83 0.07
CA GLY A 150 26.25 -18.68 0.83
C GLY A 150 25.16 -17.61 1.12
N PHE A 151 23.91 -17.89 0.77
CA PHE A 151 22.76 -17.03 1.08
C PHE A 151 21.62 -17.78 1.74
N GLN A 152 20.78 -17.07 2.47
CA GLN A 152 19.56 -17.61 3.09
C GLN A 152 18.44 -16.58 3.07
N LEU A 153 17.20 -17.06 2.90
CA LEU A 153 16.00 -16.26 3.05
C LEU A 153 15.50 -16.34 4.50
N ALA A 154 15.18 -15.18 5.09
CA ALA A 154 14.61 -15.10 6.42
C ALA A 154 13.58 -13.97 6.51
N ASN A 155 12.86 -13.86 7.64
CA ASN A 155 12.11 -12.66 7.95
C ASN A 155 13.07 -11.50 8.23
N LEU A 156 12.67 -10.29 7.86
CA LEU A 156 13.32 -9.09 8.34
C LEU A 156 13.08 -8.95 9.84
N SER A 157 14.04 -8.36 10.52
CA SER A 157 13.94 -7.96 11.92
C SER A 157 13.92 -6.43 12.05
N GLU A 158 13.50 -5.92 13.19
CA GLU A 158 13.54 -4.47 13.45
C GLU A 158 14.97 -3.89 13.36
N LYS A 159 16.00 -4.72 13.54
CA LYS A 159 17.41 -4.34 13.36
C LYS A 159 17.78 -3.97 11.92
N ASP A 160 17.02 -4.47 10.96
CA ASP A 160 17.23 -4.18 9.54
C ASP A 160 16.60 -2.85 9.12
N ALA A 161 15.76 -2.26 9.99
CA ALA A 161 14.93 -1.11 9.64
C ALA A 161 15.76 0.13 9.29
N ASP A 162 16.84 0.41 10.02
CA ASP A 162 17.71 1.56 9.74
C ASP A 162 18.31 1.44 8.34
N LEU A 163 18.93 0.29 8.03
CA LEU A 163 19.49 0.04 6.70
C LEU A 163 18.43 0.16 5.59
N ILE A 164 17.25 -0.42 5.81
CA ILE A 164 16.16 -0.40 4.83
C ILE A 164 15.67 1.03 4.62
N ASN A 165 15.53 1.80 5.70
CA ASN A 165 15.13 3.20 5.65
C ASN A 165 16.15 4.06 4.90
N ASP A 166 17.44 3.90 5.19
CA ASP A 166 18.50 4.67 4.56
C ASP A 166 18.63 4.39 3.04
N GLU A 167 18.45 3.14 2.63
CA GLU A 167 18.48 2.72 1.24
C GLU A 167 17.15 2.99 0.50
N TRP A 168 16.08 3.36 1.20
CA TRP A 168 14.76 3.56 0.60
C TRP A 168 14.69 4.92 -0.11
N PRO A 169 14.42 4.97 -1.45
CA PRO A 169 14.40 6.23 -2.19
C PRO A 169 13.36 7.25 -1.70
N ASN A 170 12.33 6.79 -0.98
CA ASN A 170 11.27 7.64 -0.43
C ASN A 170 11.43 7.90 1.08
N HIS A 171 12.61 7.72 1.64
CA HIS A 171 12.84 8.00 3.06
C HIS A 171 12.59 9.49 3.39
N HIS A 172 12.11 9.75 4.58
CA HIS A 172 11.78 11.09 5.07
C HIS A 172 11.73 11.08 6.60
N VAL A 173 11.55 12.23 7.21
CA VAL A 173 11.32 12.33 8.66
C VAL A 173 10.16 11.41 9.08
N GLY A 174 10.36 10.59 10.10
CA GLY A 174 9.38 9.61 10.59
C GLY A 174 9.21 8.34 9.72
N SER A 175 9.94 8.19 8.59
CA SER A 175 9.84 6.98 7.76
C SER A 175 10.47 5.74 8.41
N LEU A 176 11.41 5.92 9.35
CA LEU A 176 11.97 4.80 10.11
C LEU A 176 10.89 4.08 10.91
N TYR A 177 10.05 4.83 11.64
CA TYR A 177 8.89 4.26 12.33
C TYR A 177 7.97 3.49 11.36
N TYR A 178 7.70 4.06 10.18
CA TYR A 178 6.90 3.39 9.16
C TYR A 178 7.51 2.05 8.74
N ILE A 179 8.82 2.00 8.44
CA ILE A 179 9.50 0.77 8.06
C ILE A 179 9.48 -0.26 9.20
N GLN A 180 9.74 0.14 10.44
CA GLN A 180 9.67 -0.72 11.63
C GLN A 180 8.27 -1.32 11.79
N ARG A 181 7.22 -0.49 11.68
CA ARG A 181 5.81 -0.94 11.73
C ARG A 181 5.50 -1.97 10.64
N GLN A 182 5.93 -1.71 9.40
CA GLN A 182 5.68 -2.65 8.29
C GLN A 182 6.44 -3.97 8.48
N ILE A 183 7.67 -3.95 8.97
CA ILE A 183 8.42 -5.17 9.30
C ILE A 183 7.69 -5.97 10.37
N ARG A 184 7.16 -5.32 11.39
CA ARG A 184 6.48 -5.99 12.51
C ARG A 184 5.11 -6.54 12.15
N LEU A 185 4.32 -5.82 11.34
CA LEU A 185 2.91 -6.12 11.11
C LEU A 185 2.60 -6.75 9.77
N CYS A 186 3.49 -6.63 8.79
CA CYS A 186 3.25 -7.12 7.44
C CYS A 186 4.18 -8.25 7.04
N ALA A 187 3.78 -9.01 6.03
CA ALA A 187 4.65 -9.96 5.38
C ALA A 187 5.91 -9.25 4.85
N ASN A 188 7.05 -9.87 5.05
CA ASN A 188 8.34 -9.34 4.62
C ASN A 188 9.33 -10.47 4.34
N VAL A 189 10.41 -10.20 3.63
CA VAL A 189 11.49 -11.14 3.36
C VAL A 189 12.81 -10.41 3.19
N GLY A 190 13.86 -10.95 3.78
CA GLY A 190 15.25 -10.57 3.55
C GLY A 190 16.06 -11.74 2.97
N LEU A 191 17.03 -11.41 2.14
CA LEU A 191 18.09 -12.30 1.68
C LEU A 191 19.37 -11.90 2.40
N TYR A 192 19.94 -12.85 3.16
CA TYR A 192 21.12 -12.64 3.99
C TYR A 192 22.29 -13.52 3.53
N ARG A 193 23.49 -13.01 3.67
CA ARG A 193 24.69 -13.86 3.60
C ARG A 193 24.76 -14.77 4.81
N THR A 194 24.99 -16.07 4.60
CA THR A 194 25.02 -17.05 5.70
C THR A 194 26.19 -16.83 6.66
N ASN A 195 27.34 -16.40 6.16
CA ASN A 195 28.56 -16.25 6.97
C ASN A 195 28.62 -14.93 7.77
N SER A 196 28.06 -13.84 7.25
CA SER A 196 28.15 -12.50 7.87
C SER A 196 26.82 -12.01 8.42
N GLN A 197 25.71 -12.69 8.09
CA GLN A 197 24.33 -12.24 8.35
C GLN A 197 24.02 -10.85 7.73
N GLU A 198 24.78 -10.44 6.73
CA GLU A 198 24.56 -9.21 6.00
C GLU A 198 23.27 -9.30 5.16
N LEU A 199 22.34 -8.37 5.36
CA LEU A 199 21.15 -8.21 4.51
C LEU A 199 21.56 -7.63 3.16
N VAL A 200 21.27 -8.33 2.05
CA VAL A 200 21.68 -7.93 0.70
C VAL A 200 20.52 -7.62 -0.26
N ALA A 201 19.33 -8.14 0.03
CA ALA A 201 18.13 -7.79 -0.71
C ALA A 201 16.90 -8.00 0.19
N TRP A 202 15.82 -7.25 -0.06
CA TRP A 202 14.60 -7.34 0.75
C TRP A 202 13.35 -6.91 -0.01
N CYS A 203 12.20 -7.29 0.54
CA CYS A 203 10.88 -6.85 0.12
C CYS A 203 9.96 -6.80 1.34
N ILE A 204 9.11 -5.78 1.42
CA ILE A 204 8.14 -5.58 2.49
C ILE A 204 6.76 -5.39 1.86
N ARG A 205 5.69 -5.90 2.48
CA ARG A 205 4.32 -5.54 2.12
C ARG A 205 3.97 -4.19 2.72
N LEU A 206 3.55 -3.25 1.89
CA LEU A 206 3.15 -1.91 2.31
C LEU A 206 1.68 -1.90 2.76
N GLN A 207 1.25 -0.84 3.46
CA GLN A 207 -0.08 -0.75 4.05
C GLN A 207 -1.24 -0.88 3.05
N GLY A 208 -1.05 -0.49 1.80
CA GLY A 208 -2.04 -0.70 0.73
C GLY A 208 -2.14 -2.14 0.21
N GLY A 209 -1.40 -3.09 0.79
CA GLY A 209 -1.45 -4.51 0.39
C GLY A 209 -0.47 -4.90 -0.72
N PHE A 210 0.35 -3.99 -1.21
CA PHE A 210 1.27 -4.21 -2.33
C PHE A 210 2.66 -4.65 -1.89
N LEU A 211 3.34 -5.43 -2.71
CA LEU A 211 4.80 -5.58 -2.64
C LEU A 211 5.45 -4.22 -2.78
N GLY A 212 6.34 -3.87 -1.88
CA GLY A 212 7.04 -2.59 -1.90
C GLY A 212 8.33 -2.60 -1.13
N ALA A 213 8.99 -1.47 -1.07
CA ALA A 213 10.34 -1.32 -0.54
C ALA A 213 11.30 -2.41 -1.05
N LEU A 214 11.05 -2.93 -2.27
CA LEU A 214 11.89 -3.94 -2.91
C LEU A 214 13.23 -3.32 -3.29
N GLN A 215 14.29 -3.84 -2.70
CA GLN A 215 15.63 -3.31 -2.94
C GLN A 215 16.67 -4.43 -2.95
N VAL A 216 17.74 -4.19 -3.70
CA VAL A 216 18.96 -5.01 -3.71
C VAL A 216 20.13 -4.07 -3.52
N LYS A 217 21.01 -4.34 -2.55
CA LYS A 217 22.23 -3.54 -2.33
C LYS A 217 23.01 -3.38 -3.62
N SER A 218 23.60 -2.21 -3.84
CA SER A 218 24.30 -1.86 -5.07
C SER A 218 25.40 -2.88 -5.44
N SER A 219 26.13 -3.39 -4.44
CA SER A 219 27.17 -4.43 -4.59
C SER A 219 26.64 -5.81 -5.01
N HIS A 220 25.32 -6.03 -4.96
CA HIS A 220 24.68 -7.33 -5.23
C HIS A 220 23.67 -7.27 -6.39
N LYS A 221 23.55 -6.13 -7.09
CA LYS A 221 22.66 -6.00 -8.24
C LYS A 221 23.07 -6.93 -9.40
N ARG A 222 22.15 -7.21 -10.33
CA ARG A 222 22.30 -8.06 -11.51
C ARG A 222 22.68 -9.53 -11.23
N ARG A 223 22.35 -10.02 -10.04
CA ARG A 223 22.56 -11.42 -9.60
C ARG A 223 21.25 -12.19 -9.44
N GLY A 224 20.13 -11.67 -9.92
CA GLY A 224 18.81 -12.30 -9.79
C GLY A 224 18.16 -12.13 -8.41
N PHE A 225 18.78 -11.43 -7.46
CA PHE A 225 18.29 -11.34 -6.07
C PHE A 225 16.96 -10.56 -5.95
N GLY A 226 16.70 -9.58 -6.81
CA GLY A 226 15.40 -8.94 -6.87
C GLY A 226 14.27 -9.92 -7.19
N SER A 227 14.45 -10.73 -8.24
CA SER A 227 13.49 -11.80 -8.59
C SER A 227 13.36 -12.84 -7.47
N LEU A 228 14.46 -13.21 -6.83
CA LEU A 228 14.45 -14.19 -5.74
C LEU A 228 13.61 -13.73 -4.55
N VAL A 229 13.83 -12.49 -4.05
CA VAL A 229 13.06 -11.97 -2.92
C VAL A 229 11.59 -11.67 -3.32
N THR A 230 11.33 -11.29 -4.57
CA THR A 230 9.96 -11.14 -5.09
C THR A 230 9.23 -12.48 -5.11
N LYS A 231 9.84 -13.55 -5.61
CA LYS A 231 9.27 -14.92 -5.56
C LYS A 231 9.01 -15.38 -4.13
N ALA A 232 9.98 -15.18 -3.25
CA ALA A 232 9.86 -15.58 -1.84
C ALA A 232 8.73 -14.83 -1.15
N MET A 233 8.63 -13.53 -1.38
CA MET A 233 7.55 -12.70 -0.85
C MET A 233 6.18 -13.10 -1.40
N SER A 234 6.09 -13.37 -2.70
CA SER A 234 4.86 -13.83 -3.35
C SER A 234 4.37 -15.15 -2.74
N LYS A 235 5.26 -16.12 -2.50
CA LYS A 235 4.90 -17.37 -1.83
C LYS A 235 4.44 -17.16 -0.39
N ARG A 236 5.03 -16.21 0.34
CA ARG A 236 4.59 -15.89 1.71
C ARG A 236 3.18 -15.32 1.73
N ILE A 237 2.88 -14.39 0.81
CA ILE A 237 1.53 -13.83 0.68
C ILE A 237 0.54 -14.92 0.25
N ALA A 238 0.92 -15.76 -0.71
CA ALA A 238 0.10 -16.90 -1.16
C ALA A 238 -0.19 -17.90 -0.04
N ALA A 239 0.75 -18.12 0.89
CA ALA A 239 0.55 -18.96 2.07
C ALA A 239 -0.47 -18.39 3.07
N LEU A 240 -0.75 -17.08 3.00
CA LEU A 240 -1.85 -16.43 3.73
C LEU A 240 -3.22 -16.57 3.01
N GLY A 241 -3.27 -17.30 1.90
CA GLY A 241 -4.48 -17.45 1.08
C GLY A 241 -4.76 -16.25 0.17
N GLN A 242 -3.79 -15.39 -0.09
CA GLN A 242 -3.97 -14.10 -0.76
C GLN A 242 -3.30 -14.08 -2.12
N ASP A 243 -3.89 -13.31 -3.04
CA ASP A 243 -3.25 -12.95 -4.31
C ASP A 243 -2.16 -11.89 -4.06
N VAL A 244 -1.28 -11.76 -5.03
CA VAL A 244 -0.11 -10.89 -4.91
C VAL A 244 -0.24 -9.70 -5.84
N MET A 245 -0.02 -8.51 -5.28
CA MET A 245 -0.07 -7.25 -6.02
C MET A 245 1.23 -6.47 -5.87
N ALA A 246 1.60 -5.75 -6.92
CA ALA A 246 2.71 -4.80 -6.89
C ALA A 246 2.37 -3.55 -7.70
N LEU A 247 2.92 -2.40 -7.30
CA LEU A 247 2.80 -1.15 -8.04
C LEU A 247 4.18 -0.81 -8.62
N VAL A 248 4.23 -0.67 -9.94
CA VAL A 248 5.49 -0.42 -10.66
C VAL A 248 5.33 0.82 -11.54
N ASN A 249 6.25 1.78 -11.36
CA ASN A 249 6.34 2.94 -12.23
C ASN A 249 6.65 2.45 -13.68
N PRO A 250 5.88 2.87 -14.70
CA PRO A 250 6.08 2.46 -16.09
C PRO A 250 7.50 2.75 -16.62
N GLU A 251 8.18 3.76 -16.07
CA GLU A 251 9.55 4.12 -16.43
C GLU A 251 10.61 3.22 -15.78
N ASN A 252 10.25 2.46 -14.74
CA ASN A 252 11.16 1.53 -14.08
C ASN A 252 11.29 0.22 -14.90
N LYS A 253 11.96 0.31 -16.03
CA LYS A 253 12.16 -0.81 -16.97
C LYS A 253 12.69 -2.10 -16.31
N PRO A 254 13.69 -2.05 -15.40
CA PRO A 254 14.15 -3.26 -14.72
C PRO A 254 13.08 -3.98 -13.90
N SER A 255 12.27 -3.24 -13.13
CA SER A 255 11.17 -3.81 -12.36
C SER A 255 10.07 -4.33 -13.28
N TYR A 256 9.70 -3.57 -14.30
CA TYR A 256 8.72 -3.99 -15.32
C TYR A 256 9.13 -5.35 -15.92
N ALA A 257 10.34 -5.46 -16.46
CA ALA A 257 10.83 -6.70 -17.06
C ALA A 257 10.87 -7.87 -16.06
N MET A 258 11.19 -7.60 -14.80
CA MET A 258 11.22 -8.61 -13.75
C MET A 258 9.81 -9.12 -13.43
N PHE A 259 8.83 -8.26 -13.22
CA PHE A 259 7.45 -8.68 -12.89
C PHE A 259 6.81 -9.42 -14.06
N ASP A 260 7.04 -8.99 -15.31
CA ASP A 260 6.59 -9.70 -16.50
C ASP A 260 7.20 -11.10 -16.61
N ALA A 261 8.53 -11.22 -16.42
CA ALA A 261 9.23 -12.50 -16.46
C ALA A 261 8.79 -13.45 -15.33
N LEU A 262 8.31 -12.93 -14.18
CA LEU A 262 7.74 -13.72 -13.10
C LEU A 262 6.30 -14.15 -13.34
N GLY A 263 5.64 -13.67 -14.39
CA GLY A 263 4.28 -14.04 -14.77
C GLY A 263 3.18 -13.13 -14.22
N PHE A 264 3.52 -12.04 -13.54
CA PHE A 264 2.54 -11.05 -13.14
C PHE A 264 1.86 -10.41 -14.36
N LYS A 265 0.60 -10.00 -14.21
CA LYS A 265 -0.17 -9.31 -15.25
C LYS A 265 -0.56 -7.91 -14.79
N VAL A 266 -0.47 -6.94 -15.69
CA VAL A 266 -1.04 -5.62 -15.43
C VAL A 266 -2.55 -5.71 -15.58
N ILE A 267 -3.28 -5.30 -14.55
CA ILE A 267 -4.75 -5.37 -14.51
C ILE A 267 -5.40 -4.00 -14.36
N ASP A 268 -4.68 -2.99 -13.88
CA ASP A 268 -5.18 -1.63 -13.67
C ASP A 268 -4.00 -0.66 -13.53
N GLN A 269 -4.30 0.60 -13.25
CA GLN A 269 -3.37 1.63 -12.83
C GLN A 269 -3.76 2.19 -11.47
N CYS A 270 -2.76 2.61 -10.70
CA CYS A 270 -2.95 3.36 -9.46
C CYS A 270 -2.17 4.66 -9.50
N TYR A 271 -2.74 5.70 -8.92
CA TYR A 271 -2.19 7.05 -8.89
C TYR A 271 -1.68 7.40 -7.50
N TRP A 272 -0.68 8.27 -7.47
CA TRP A 272 -0.08 8.84 -6.28
C TRP A 272 -0.16 10.34 -6.40
N LEU A 273 -1.12 10.95 -5.71
CA LEU A 273 -1.31 12.40 -5.74
C LEU A 273 -1.00 12.97 -4.36
N ARG A 274 -0.11 13.96 -4.30
CA ARG A 274 0.17 14.68 -3.06
C ARG A 274 -0.24 16.13 -3.19
N THR A 275 -0.98 16.62 -2.18
CA THR A 275 -1.26 18.05 -2.03
C THR A 275 -0.26 18.70 -1.08
N GLU A 276 0.02 19.98 -1.32
CA GLU A 276 0.77 20.81 -0.37
C GLU A 276 -0.12 21.22 0.82
N PRO A 277 0.46 21.62 1.96
CA PRO A 277 -0.30 22.27 3.02
C PRO A 277 -1.06 23.49 2.50
N VAL A 278 -2.24 23.74 3.03
CA VAL A 278 -3.06 24.93 2.67
C VAL A 278 -2.39 26.20 3.15
N THR A 279 -1.74 26.14 4.32
CA THR A 279 -0.96 27.25 4.90
C THR A 279 0.27 26.70 5.61
N GLY A 280 1.38 27.45 5.55
CA GLY A 280 2.61 27.09 6.24
C GLY A 280 3.39 25.95 5.58
N GLU A 281 4.19 25.27 6.38
CA GLU A 281 5.01 24.13 5.95
C GLU A 281 4.36 22.80 6.34
N PHE A 282 4.70 21.74 5.60
CA PHE A 282 4.23 20.40 5.89
C PHE A 282 4.80 19.89 7.22
N ILE A 283 3.90 19.42 8.10
CA ILE A 283 4.27 18.86 9.40
C ILE A 283 4.28 17.34 9.29
N TRP A 284 5.46 16.74 9.44
CA TRP A 284 5.57 15.29 9.48
C TRP A 284 5.00 14.75 10.79
N PRO A 285 4.14 13.74 10.76
CA PRO A 285 3.69 13.03 11.95
C PRO A 285 4.87 12.25 12.54
N ASP A 286 5.49 12.77 13.58
CA ASP A 286 6.66 12.19 14.21
C ASP A 286 6.41 10.83 14.84
N GLY A 287 7.33 9.87 14.60
CA GLY A 287 7.49 8.63 15.37
C GLY A 287 6.24 7.80 15.58
N GLN A 288 5.27 7.98 14.74
CA GLN A 288 3.97 7.37 15.00
C GLN A 288 3.67 6.17 14.20
#